data_e778f6c1b7fffd934a5e29fdb24f158f
#
_entry.id   e778f6c1b7fffd934a5e29fdb24f158f
#
_cell.length_a   1.000
_cell.length_b   1.000
_cell.length_c   1.000
_cell.angle_alpha   90.00
_cell.angle_beta   90.00
_cell.angle_gamma   90.00
#
_symmetry.space_group_name_H-M   'P 1'
#
loop_
_entity.id
_entity.type
_entity.pdbx_description
1 polymer ?
#
loop_
_entity_poly.entity_id
_entity_poly.type
_entity_poly.pdbx_seq_one_letter_code
_entity_poly.pdbx_strand_id
1 'polypeptide(L)'
;MRNAGRISSTELRDLFLSLVALVIAFSILGERRLPGYDVILISTVGVSTGFLLHEMAHKFIAMHYGYWAEYRANRNGLILAVVMAFAGFIFAAPGAVMISRTTPPQEFYLQDPIGREELIKQAKREELLISLAGPMTNVVLAILFFLLLTSGIAGSGILFQAANFALFINLVLAAFNLLPVGPLDGKKIFNSNRLVWAIVAVPTILVALPVYLGMI
;
A
#
# COMPACT_ATOMS: atom_id res chain seq x y z
N MET A 1 29.38 1.32 0.27
CA MET A 1 28.20 1.01 1.12
C MET A 1 27.09 1.96 0.73
N ARG A 2 26.04 1.50 0.02
CA ARG A 2 24.81 2.30 -0.20
C ARG A 2 24.18 2.50 1.17
N ASN A 3 23.91 3.76 1.54
CA ASN A 3 23.30 4.13 2.83
C ASN A 3 21.94 3.41 2.99
N ALA A 4 21.94 2.24 3.60
CA ALA A 4 20.75 1.56 4.03
C ALA A 4 20.07 2.46 5.09
N GLY A 5 18.96 3.08 4.74
CA GLY A 5 18.17 3.83 5.72
C GLY A 5 17.85 5.29 5.38
N ARG A 6 18.45 5.87 4.34
CA ARG A 6 18.10 7.24 3.92
C ARG A 6 17.14 7.22 2.71
N ILE A 7 16.13 8.09 2.75
CA ILE A 7 15.30 8.38 1.59
C ILE A 7 16.19 9.12 0.57
N SER A 8 16.33 8.55 -0.64
CA SER A 8 17.11 9.20 -1.69
C SER A 8 16.32 10.35 -2.32
N SER A 9 17.02 11.29 -2.96
CA SER A 9 16.35 12.38 -3.69
C SER A 9 15.47 11.85 -4.84
N THR A 10 15.88 10.75 -5.46
CA THR A 10 15.10 10.10 -6.52
C THR A 10 13.82 9.47 -5.95
N GLU A 11 13.92 8.77 -4.82
CA GLU A 11 12.78 8.20 -4.13
C GLU A 11 11.78 9.27 -3.68
N LEU A 12 12.28 10.37 -3.08
CA LEU A 12 11.43 11.48 -2.67
C LEU A 12 10.67 12.10 -3.85
N ARG A 13 11.35 12.29 -4.98
CA ARG A 13 10.73 12.76 -6.23
C ARG A 13 9.67 11.78 -6.72
N ASP A 14 9.97 10.50 -6.73
CA ASP A 14 9.08 9.46 -7.24
C ASP A 14 7.84 9.30 -6.34
N LEU A 15 8.00 9.37 -5.02
CA LEU A 15 6.88 9.41 -4.05
C LEU A 15 6.00 10.65 -4.25
N PHE A 16 6.62 11.82 -4.40
CA PHE A 16 5.90 13.08 -4.61
C PHE A 16 5.11 13.04 -5.93
N LEU A 17 5.73 12.60 -7.03
CA LEU A 17 5.05 12.45 -8.32
C LEU A 17 3.86 11.49 -8.23
N SER A 18 4.02 10.35 -7.55
CA SER A 18 2.95 9.37 -7.37
C SER A 18 1.82 9.94 -6.51
N LEU A 19 2.16 10.62 -5.41
CA LEU A 19 1.19 11.27 -4.54
C LEU A 19 0.36 12.31 -5.30
N VAL A 20 1.01 13.21 -6.03
CA VAL A 20 0.34 14.26 -6.81
C VAL A 20 -0.56 13.64 -7.89
N ALA A 21 -0.07 12.69 -8.65
CA ALA A 21 -0.85 12.03 -9.71
C ALA A 21 -2.08 11.30 -9.15
N LEU A 22 -1.94 10.60 -8.03
CA LEU A 22 -3.04 9.90 -7.38
C LEU A 22 -4.05 10.88 -6.76
N VAL A 23 -3.58 11.95 -6.10
CA VAL A 23 -4.47 13.00 -5.57
C VAL A 23 -5.28 13.61 -6.71
N ILE A 24 -4.65 13.94 -7.85
CA ILE A 24 -5.37 14.44 -9.03
C ILE A 24 -6.40 13.39 -9.49
N ALA A 25 -6.00 12.13 -9.67
CA ALA A 25 -6.89 11.08 -10.14
C ALA A 25 -8.11 10.90 -9.24
N PHE A 26 -7.93 10.85 -7.91
CA PHE A 26 -9.03 10.72 -6.97
C PHE A 26 -9.89 11.97 -6.86
N SER A 27 -9.30 13.16 -7.04
CA SER A 27 -10.04 14.43 -7.00
C SER A 27 -10.94 14.64 -8.23
N ILE A 28 -10.57 14.10 -9.39
CA ILE A 28 -11.36 14.21 -10.63
C ILE A 28 -12.26 13.00 -10.89
N LEU A 29 -12.20 11.97 -10.04
CA LEU A 29 -12.95 10.72 -10.22
C LEU A 29 -14.46 10.99 -10.26
N GLY A 30 -15.06 10.73 -11.42
CA GLY A 30 -16.49 10.95 -11.62
C GLY A 30 -16.92 12.42 -11.70
N GLU A 31 -16.01 13.36 -11.50
CA GLU A 31 -16.28 14.78 -11.61
C GLU A 31 -16.10 15.28 -13.06
N ARG A 32 -17.07 16.02 -13.57
CA ARG A 32 -16.99 16.68 -14.89
C ARG A 32 -16.48 18.12 -14.81
N ARG A 33 -16.07 18.57 -13.62
CA ARG A 33 -15.59 19.91 -13.32
C ARG A 33 -14.24 19.85 -12.63
N LEU A 34 -13.52 20.96 -12.61
CA LEU A 34 -12.32 21.06 -11.79
C LEU A 34 -12.68 20.88 -10.31
N PRO A 35 -11.95 20.02 -9.56
CA PRO A 35 -12.24 19.76 -8.17
C PRO A 35 -12.08 21.02 -7.31
N GLY A 36 -12.95 21.17 -6.32
CA GLY A 36 -12.79 22.20 -5.31
C GLY A 36 -11.63 21.93 -4.37
N TYR A 37 -11.20 22.94 -3.61
CA TYR A 37 -10.10 22.79 -2.64
C TYR A 37 -10.40 21.76 -1.56
N ASP A 38 -11.64 21.63 -1.16
CA ASP A 38 -12.15 20.64 -0.23
C ASP A 38 -11.92 19.20 -0.75
N VAL A 39 -12.28 18.93 -2.01
CA VAL A 39 -12.09 17.62 -2.66
C VAL A 39 -10.59 17.29 -2.76
N ILE A 40 -9.76 18.26 -3.12
CA ILE A 40 -8.30 18.08 -3.18
C ILE A 40 -7.74 17.76 -1.80
N LEU A 41 -8.18 18.47 -0.76
CA LEU A 41 -7.72 18.23 0.61
C LEU A 41 -8.14 16.84 1.12
N ILE A 42 -9.40 16.47 0.92
CA ILE A 42 -9.95 15.15 1.25
C ILE A 42 -9.15 14.05 0.55
N SER A 43 -8.93 14.19 -0.77
CA SER A 43 -8.15 13.24 -1.56
C SER A 43 -6.70 13.15 -1.08
N THR A 44 -6.10 14.28 -0.69
CA THR A 44 -4.73 14.31 -0.16
C THR A 44 -4.63 13.51 1.13
N VAL A 45 -5.55 13.66 2.07
CA VAL A 45 -5.56 12.89 3.33
C VAL A 45 -5.72 11.40 3.03
N GLY A 46 -6.70 11.01 2.21
CA GLY A 46 -6.96 9.61 1.89
C GLY A 46 -5.79 8.95 1.18
N VAL A 47 -5.26 9.59 0.13
CA VAL A 47 -4.15 9.04 -0.66
C VAL A 47 -2.85 9.01 0.15
N SER A 48 -2.55 10.05 0.95
CA SER A 48 -1.33 10.06 1.78
C SER A 48 -1.36 8.94 2.81
N THR A 49 -2.49 8.69 3.45
CA THR A 49 -2.63 7.61 4.42
C THR A 49 -2.70 6.24 3.74
N GLY A 50 -3.46 6.10 2.68
CA GLY A 50 -3.66 4.84 2.00
C GLY A 50 -2.45 4.37 1.20
N PHE A 51 -1.84 5.24 0.41
CA PHE A 51 -0.73 4.89 -0.47
C PHE A 51 0.63 5.11 0.18
N LEU A 52 0.93 6.35 0.65
CA LEU A 52 2.27 6.69 1.09
C LEU A 52 2.70 5.88 2.33
N LEU A 53 1.81 5.74 3.33
CA LEU A 53 2.13 4.97 4.53
C LEU A 53 2.22 3.46 4.23
N HIS A 54 1.43 2.96 3.29
CA HIS A 54 1.53 1.57 2.79
C HIS A 54 2.93 1.28 2.21
N GLU A 55 3.40 2.10 1.27
CA GLU A 55 4.73 1.92 0.66
C GLU A 55 5.86 2.08 1.68
N MET A 56 5.73 3.05 2.59
CA MET A 56 6.71 3.25 3.65
C MET A 56 6.76 2.06 4.62
N ALA A 57 5.63 1.42 4.91
CA ALA A 57 5.60 0.23 5.75
C ALA A 57 6.41 -0.92 5.12
N HIS A 58 6.23 -1.21 3.82
CA HIS A 58 7.06 -2.18 3.11
C HIS A 58 8.55 -1.85 3.21
N LYS A 59 8.90 -0.60 2.94
CA LYS A 59 10.28 -0.12 3.01
C LYS A 59 10.89 -0.32 4.39
N PHE A 60 10.22 0.15 5.45
CA PHE A 60 10.77 0.07 6.81
C PHE A 60 10.93 -1.37 7.29
N ILE A 61 9.97 -2.25 7.00
CA ILE A 61 10.10 -3.67 7.35
C ILE A 61 11.21 -4.34 6.54
N ALA A 62 11.34 -4.06 5.23
CA ALA A 62 12.44 -4.59 4.41
C ALA A 62 13.80 -4.13 4.96
N MET A 63 13.94 -2.85 5.31
CA MET A 63 15.17 -2.31 5.90
C MET A 63 15.48 -2.91 7.28
N HIS A 64 14.46 -3.20 8.10
CA HIS A 64 14.62 -3.88 9.38
C HIS A 64 15.28 -5.26 9.21
N TYR A 65 14.97 -5.97 8.12
CA TYR A 65 15.61 -7.24 7.77
C TYR A 65 16.92 -7.10 6.99
N GLY A 66 17.47 -5.88 6.89
CA GLY A 66 18.76 -5.65 6.23
C GLY A 66 18.71 -5.62 4.71
N TYR A 67 17.52 -5.48 4.11
CA TYR A 67 17.39 -5.28 2.67
C TYR A 67 17.59 -3.81 2.30
N TRP A 68 18.13 -3.58 1.11
CA TRP A 68 17.99 -2.29 0.47
C TRP A 68 16.58 -2.17 -0.08
N ALA A 69 15.90 -1.06 0.22
CA ALA A 69 14.52 -0.81 -0.20
C ALA A 69 14.37 0.64 -0.63
N GLU A 70 13.80 0.86 -1.83
CA GLU A 70 13.61 2.19 -2.40
C GLU A 70 12.37 2.20 -3.29
N TYR A 71 11.45 3.15 -3.05
CA TYR A 71 10.27 3.32 -3.88
C TYR A 71 10.64 3.82 -5.28
N ARG A 72 10.00 3.27 -6.31
CA ARG A 72 10.12 3.68 -7.70
C ARG A 72 8.75 3.87 -8.33
N ALA A 73 8.51 5.05 -8.87
CA ALA A 73 7.26 5.37 -9.57
C ALA A 73 7.19 4.68 -10.93
N ASN A 74 6.01 4.17 -11.25
CA ASN A 74 5.67 3.70 -12.59
C ASN A 74 4.94 4.83 -13.35
N ARG A 75 5.66 5.58 -14.15
CA ARG A 75 5.12 6.73 -14.89
C ARG A 75 3.93 6.38 -15.78
N ASN A 76 4.00 5.25 -16.48
CA ASN A 76 2.90 4.81 -17.34
C ASN A 76 1.66 4.44 -16.52
N GLY A 77 1.84 3.80 -15.36
CA GLY A 77 0.76 3.49 -14.43
C GLY A 77 0.13 4.74 -13.82
N LEU A 78 0.92 5.79 -13.54
CA LEU A 78 0.40 7.07 -13.05
C LEU A 78 -0.40 7.82 -14.13
N ILE A 79 0.10 7.87 -15.37
CA ILE A 79 -0.63 8.46 -16.49
C ILE A 79 -1.94 7.70 -16.70
N LEU A 80 -1.89 6.37 -16.71
CA LEU A 80 -3.08 5.54 -16.84
C LEU A 80 -4.09 5.82 -15.73
N ALA A 81 -3.67 5.95 -14.48
CA ALA A 81 -4.56 6.25 -13.36
C ALA A 81 -5.31 7.58 -13.56
N VAL A 82 -4.61 8.64 -13.99
CA VAL A 82 -5.23 9.94 -14.27
C VAL A 82 -6.19 9.86 -15.46
N VAL A 83 -5.79 9.22 -16.56
CA VAL A 83 -6.66 9.06 -17.75
C VAL A 83 -7.92 8.27 -17.43
N MET A 84 -7.80 7.18 -16.67
CA MET A 84 -8.94 6.34 -16.31
C MET A 84 -9.88 7.04 -15.32
N ALA A 85 -9.36 7.94 -14.47
CA ALA A 85 -10.18 8.74 -13.57
C ALA A 85 -11.18 9.64 -14.33
N PHE A 86 -10.81 10.18 -15.49
CA PHE A 86 -11.77 10.89 -16.37
C PHE A 86 -12.88 9.98 -16.91
N ALA A 87 -12.62 8.69 -17.07
CA ALA A 87 -13.63 7.70 -17.45
C ALA A 87 -14.52 7.23 -16.29
N GLY A 88 -14.29 7.75 -15.08
CA GLY A 88 -15.09 7.47 -13.89
C GLY A 88 -14.63 6.28 -13.05
N PHE A 89 -13.42 5.74 -13.30
CA PHE A 89 -12.83 4.68 -12.48
C PHE A 89 -11.32 4.83 -12.36
N ILE A 90 -10.75 4.29 -11.30
CA ILE A 90 -9.30 4.31 -11.07
C ILE A 90 -8.73 2.91 -11.26
N PHE A 91 -7.79 2.82 -12.18
CA PHE A 91 -6.85 1.70 -12.25
C PHE A 91 -5.45 2.26 -12.05
N ALA A 92 -4.92 2.12 -10.84
CA ALA A 92 -3.63 2.70 -10.47
C ALA A 92 -2.59 1.62 -10.22
N ALA A 93 -1.48 1.73 -10.93
CA ALA A 93 -0.24 1.01 -10.63
C ALA A 93 0.88 2.06 -10.44
N PRO A 94 0.85 2.81 -9.29
CA PRO A 94 1.64 4.02 -9.14
C PRO A 94 3.15 3.76 -9.06
N GLY A 95 3.53 2.56 -8.71
CA GLY A 95 4.91 2.14 -8.50
C GLY A 95 4.99 1.01 -7.49
N ALA A 96 6.18 0.75 -7.00
CA ALA A 96 6.42 -0.24 -5.95
C ALA A 96 7.74 0.04 -5.21
N VAL A 97 7.87 -0.49 -4.00
CA VAL A 97 9.15 -0.54 -3.31
C VAL A 97 10.00 -1.66 -3.92
N MET A 98 11.12 -1.26 -4.53
CA MET A 98 12.15 -2.18 -5.03
C MET A 98 12.99 -2.65 -3.86
N ILE A 99 13.06 -3.97 -3.67
CA ILE A 99 13.72 -4.59 -2.53
C ILE A 99 14.82 -5.52 -3.05
N SER A 100 16.03 -5.39 -2.51
CA SER A 100 17.14 -6.28 -2.83
C SER A 100 18.00 -6.59 -1.60
N ARG A 101 18.52 -7.82 -1.51
CA ARG A 101 19.46 -8.17 -0.44
C ARG A 101 20.75 -7.35 -0.59
N THR A 102 21.22 -6.77 0.51
CA THR A 102 22.47 -6.01 0.54
C THR A 102 23.70 -6.91 0.66
N THR A 103 23.55 -8.07 1.27
CA THR A 103 24.58 -9.09 1.40
C THR A 103 24.13 -10.38 0.73
N PRO A 104 24.92 -10.93 -0.22
CA PRO A 104 24.65 -12.27 -0.74
C PRO A 104 24.79 -13.30 0.39
N PRO A 105 24.04 -14.41 0.34
CA PRO A 105 24.27 -15.53 1.25
C PRO A 105 25.73 -15.96 1.15
N GLN A 106 26.37 -16.28 2.30
CA GLN A 106 27.74 -16.81 2.27
C GLN A 106 27.73 -18.12 1.46
N GLU A 107 28.69 -18.30 0.57
CA GLU A 107 28.81 -19.49 -0.30
C GLU A 107 28.80 -20.81 0.49
N PHE A 108 29.30 -20.79 1.73
CA PHE A 108 29.26 -21.91 2.64
C PHE A 108 27.85 -22.46 2.88
N TYR A 109 26.85 -21.57 3.11
CA TYR A 109 25.45 -21.98 3.33
C TYR A 109 24.77 -22.49 2.05
N LEU A 110 25.31 -22.18 0.88
CA LEU A 110 24.76 -22.66 -0.39
C LEU A 110 25.20 -24.09 -0.71
N GLN A 111 26.31 -24.54 -0.10
CA GLN A 111 26.86 -25.89 -0.30
C GLN A 111 26.30 -26.93 0.68
N ASP A 112 25.85 -26.48 1.87
CA ASP A 112 25.20 -27.33 2.85
C ASP A 112 23.69 -27.40 2.62
N PRO A 113 23.09 -28.61 2.38
CA PRO A 113 21.65 -28.77 2.17
C PRO A 113 20.80 -28.26 3.34
N ILE A 114 21.27 -28.45 4.58
CA ILE A 114 20.56 -28.02 5.80
C ILE A 114 20.57 -26.48 5.90
N GLY A 115 21.72 -25.87 5.73
CA GLY A 115 21.85 -24.41 5.75
C GLY A 115 21.05 -23.74 4.62
N ARG A 116 20.99 -24.37 3.45
CA ARG A 116 20.15 -23.91 2.33
C ARG A 116 18.66 -23.94 2.66
N GLU A 117 18.17 -24.99 3.31
CA GLU A 117 16.76 -25.08 3.71
C GLU A 117 16.39 -24.01 4.74
N GLU A 118 17.26 -23.76 5.72
CA GLU A 118 17.07 -22.70 6.71
C GLU A 118 17.03 -21.31 6.07
N LEU A 119 17.93 -21.01 5.12
CA LEU A 119 17.94 -19.77 4.36
C LEU A 119 16.64 -19.56 3.56
N ILE A 120 16.10 -20.63 2.97
CA ILE A 120 14.83 -20.57 2.23
C ILE A 120 13.67 -20.29 3.19
N LYS A 121 13.63 -20.95 4.35
CA LYS A 121 12.60 -20.71 5.38
C LYS A 121 12.64 -19.28 5.91
N GLN A 122 13.87 -18.80 6.19
CA GLN A 122 14.06 -17.41 6.62
C GLN A 122 13.60 -16.41 5.55
N ALA A 123 14.01 -16.60 4.29
CA ALA A 123 13.61 -15.73 3.19
C ALA A 123 12.09 -15.68 3.00
N LYS A 124 11.40 -16.81 3.09
CA LYS A 124 9.93 -16.87 3.03
C LYS A 124 9.26 -16.15 4.19
N ARG A 125 9.82 -16.25 5.40
CA ARG A 125 9.30 -15.53 6.58
C ARG A 125 9.48 -14.02 6.42
N GLU A 126 10.65 -13.58 5.96
CA GLU A 126 10.95 -12.17 5.71
C GLU A 126 10.03 -11.61 4.60
N GLU A 127 9.88 -12.33 3.48
CA GLU A 127 8.96 -11.97 2.40
C GLU A 127 7.51 -11.85 2.88
N LEU A 128 7.05 -12.78 3.72
CA LEU A 128 5.73 -12.74 4.33
C LEU A 128 5.51 -11.45 5.14
N LEU A 129 6.45 -11.12 6.04
CA LEU A 129 6.32 -9.95 6.91
C LEU A 129 6.46 -8.63 6.15
N ILE A 130 7.36 -8.58 5.18
CA ILE A 130 7.50 -7.42 4.28
C ILE A 130 6.21 -7.22 3.48
N SER A 131 5.66 -8.29 2.90
CA SER A 131 4.44 -8.18 2.09
C SER A 131 3.19 -7.89 2.90
N LEU A 132 3.13 -8.30 4.17
CA LEU A 132 2.03 -7.96 5.08
C LEU A 132 2.07 -6.50 5.53
N ALA A 133 3.24 -5.87 5.56
CA ALA A 133 3.42 -4.55 6.16
C ALA A 133 2.49 -3.48 5.57
N GLY A 134 2.41 -3.37 4.25
CA GLY A 134 1.53 -2.41 3.58
C GLY A 134 0.05 -2.65 3.86
N PRO A 135 -0.50 -3.83 3.51
CA PRO A 135 -1.90 -4.14 3.76
C PRO A 135 -2.32 -4.02 5.23
N MET A 136 -1.47 -4.45 6.17
CA MET A 136 -1.75 -4.32 7.61
C MET A 136 -1.75 -2.87 8.07
N THR A 137 -0.87 -2.01 7.53
CA THR A 137 -0.90 -0.58 7.79
C THR A 137 -2.24 0.02 7.36
N ASN A 138 -2.74 -0.34 6.19
CA ASN A 138 -4.04 0.12 5.72
C ASN A 138 -5.20 -0.40 6.58
N VAL A 139 -5.17 -1.66 7.03
CA VAL A 139 -6.18 -2.20 7.95
C VAL A 139 -6.19 -1.42 9.27
N VAL A 140 -5.02 -1.18 9.86
CA VAL A 140 -4.90 -0.40 11.11
C VAL A 140 -5.43 1.02 10.92
N LEU A 141 -5.06 1.69 9.83
CA LEU A 141 -5.54 3.03 9.52
C LEU A 141 -7.06 3.07 9.29
N ALA A 142 -7.62 2.07 8.59
CA ALA A 142 -9.06 1.95 8.43
C ALA A 142 -9.77 1.83 9.79
N ILE A 143 -9.26 1.01 10.69
CA ILE A 143 -9.80 0.90 12.06
C ILE A 143 -9.70 2.24 12.80
N LEU A 144 -8.57 2.94 12.72
CA LEU A 144 -8.40 4.24 13.38
C LEU A 144 -9.36 5.30 12.83
N PHE A 145 -9.55 5.37 11.52
CA PHE A 145 -10.52 6.29 10.92
C PHE A 145 -11.97 5.91 11.26
N PHE A 146 -12.29 4.63 11.32
CA PHE A 146 -13.59 4.16 11.79
C PHE A 146 -13.86 4.58 13.24
N LEU A 147 -12.90 4.41 14.14
CA LEU A 147 -13.01 4.85 15.53
C LEU A 147 -13.13 6.38 15.64
N LEU A 148 -12.39 7.13 14.82
CA LEU A 148 -12.49 8.58 14.75
C LEU A 148 -13.91 9.03 14.33
N LEU A 149 -14.49 8.39 13.33
CA LEU A 149 -15.85 8.70 12.84
C LEU A 149 -16.91 8.36 13.89
N THR A 150 -16.80 7.20 14.53
CA THR A 150 -17.78 6.74 15.53
C THR A 150 -17.66 7.47 16.88
N SER A 151 -16.49 8.06 17.19
CA SER A 151 -16.31 8.88 18.42
C SER A 151 -17.04 10.21 18.39
N GLY A 152 -17.50 10.67 17.23
CA GLY A 152 -18.09 11.98 17.05
C GLY A 152 -17.12 13.17 17.01
N ILE A 153 -15.81 12.94 17.26
CA ILE A 153 -14.77 13.98 17.26
C ILE A 153 -14.66 14.65 15.89
N ALA A 154 -14.85 13.88 14.80
CA ALA A 154 -14.78 14.41 13.44
C ALA A 154 -15.91 15.41 13.08
N GLY A 155 -16.97 15.48 13.89
CA GLY A 155 -18.12 16.34 13.63
C GLY A 155 -18.81 16.03 12.31
N SER A 156 -19.23 17.07 11.55
CA SER A 156 -19.93 16.93 10.26
C SER A 156 -19.27 17.71 9.12
N GLY A 157 -18.08 18.31 9.34
CA GLY A 157 -17.40 19.15 8.38
C GLY A 157 -16.40 18.39 7.50
N ILE A 158 -15.42 19.14 7.02
CA ILE A 158 -14.38 18.62 6.13
C ILE A 158 -13.55 17.51 6.80
N LEU A 159 -13.37 17.56 8.13
CA LEU A 159 -12.68 16.51 8.87
C LEU A 159 -13.42 15.18 8.79
N PHE A 160 -14.75 15.20 8.91
CA PHE A 160 -15.59 14.00 8.75
C PHE A 160 -15.46 13.43 7.33
N GLN A 161 -15.54 14.27 6.32
CA GLN A 161 -15.42 13.83 4.92
C GLN A 161 -14.03 13.26 4.62
N ALA A 162 -12.97 13.91 5.12
CA ALA A 162 -11.59 13.43 4.97
C ALA A 162 -11.37 12.09 5.69
N ALA A 163 -11.89 11.95 6.91
CA ALA A 163 -11.80 10.68 7.67
C ALA A 163 -12.60 9.56 7.00
N ASN A 164 -13.80 9.87 6.48
CA ASN A 164 -14.63 8.90 5.76
C ASN A 164 -13.95 8.43 4.47
N PHE A 165 -13.43 9.35 3.68
CA PHE A 165 -12.69 9.01 2.47
C PHE A 165 -11.40 8.25 2.78
N ALA A 166 -10.68 8.62 3.85
CA ALA A 166 -9.49 7.91 4.30
C ALA A 166 -9.82 6.48 4.79
N LEU A 167 -10.92 6.30 5.52
CA LEU A 167 -11.45 4.96 5.86
C LEU A 167 -11.67 4.13 4.60
N PHE A 168 -12.44 4.68 3.65
CA PHE A 168 -12.77 4.01 2.40
C PHE A 168 -11.51 3.59 1.62
N ILE A 169 -10.58 4.52 1.38
CA ILE A 169 -9.36 4.27 0.61
C ILE A 169 -8.47 3.23 1.28
N ASN A 170 -8.25 3.36 2.59
CA ASN A 170 -7.41 2.38 3.31
C ASN A 170 -8.02 0.98 3.27
N LEU A 171 -9.33 0.85 3.46
CA LEU A 171 -10.00 -0.44 3.42
C LEU A 171 -9.98 -1.07 2.03
N VAL A 172 -10.25 -0.29 0.99
CA VAL A 172 -10.23 -0.76 -0.41
C VAL A 172 -8.82 -1.15 -0.84
N LEU A 173 -7.80 -0.34 -0.50
CA LEU A 173 -6.41 -0.66 -0.83
C LEU A 173 -5.91 -1.90 -0.07
N ALA A 174 -6.29 -2.08 1.20
CA ALA A 174 -5.97 -3.29 1.95
C ALA A 174 -6.57 -4.52 1.25
N ALA A 175 -7.87 -4.49 0.95
CA ALA A 175 -8.56 -5.61 0.31
C ALA A 175 -7.98 -5.92 -1.08
N PHE A 176 -7.75 -4.90 -1.90
CA PHE A 176 -7.19 -5.05 -3.24
C PHE A 176 -5.78 -5.66 -3.19
N ASN A 177 -4.89 -5.12 -2.35
CA ASN A 177 -3.53 -5.62 -2.22
C ASN A 177 -3.45 -7.02 -1.59
N LEU A 178 -4.49 -7.48 -0.88
CA LEU A 178 -4.58 -8.83 -0.34
C LEU A 178 -5.10 -9.86 -1.35
N LEU A 179 -5.53 -9.47 -2.56
CA LEU A 179 -5.90 -10.42 -3.61
C LEU A 179 -4.70 -11.29 -4.01
N PRO A 180 -4.87 -12.63 -4.14
CA PRO A 180 -3.76 -13.54 -4.40
C PRO A 180 -3.41 -13.61 -5.91
N VAL A 181 -3.36 -12.46 -6.59
CA VAL A 181 -3.18 -12.35 -8.05
C VAL A 181 -2.11 -11.32 -8.44
N GLY A 182 -1.55 -11.46 -9.62
CA GLY A 182 -0.63 -10.50 -10.23
C GLY A 182 0.59 -10.15 -9.36
N PRO A 183 1.04 -8.90 -9.38
CA PRO A 183 2.17 -8.42 -8.59
C PRO A 183 1.78 -7.94 -7.19
N LEU A 184 0.52 -8.17 -6.76
CA LEU A 184 -0.02 -7.72 -5.48
C LEU A 184 0.62 -8.44 -4.30
N ASP A 185 0.61 -7.81 -3.13
CA ASP A 185 1.19 -8.37 -1.91
C ASP A 185 0.50 -9.65 -1.47
N GLY A 186 -0.82 -9.75 -1.65
CA GLY A 186 -1.62 -10.94 -1.39
C GLY A 186 -1.10 -12.20 -2.08
N LYS A 187 -0.53 -12.08 -3.28
CA LYS A 187 0.11 -13.19 -3.98
C LYS A 187 1.36 -13.68 -3.24
N LYS A 188 2.20 -12.78 -2.79
CA LYS A 188 3.43 -13.11 -2.04
C LYS A 188 3.07 -13.73 -0.68
N ILE A 189 2.09 -13.12 0.03
CA ILE A 189 1.59 -13.63 1.32
C ILE A 189 1.01 -15.05 1.14
N PHE A 190 0.15 -15.25 0.14
CA PHE A 190 -0.47 -16.54 -0.16
C PHE A 190 0.56 -17.63 -0.47
N ASN A 191 1.59 -17.30 -1.26
CA ASN A 191 2.66 -18.22 -1.60
C ASN A 191 3.58 -18.55 -0.39
N SER A 192 3.77 -17.58 0.50
CA SER A 192 4.60 -17.77 1.70
C SER A 192 3.84 -18.51 2.81
N ASN A 193 2.56 -18.15 3.06
CA ASN A 193 1.72 -18.80 4.07
C ASN A 193 0.23 -18.59 3.80
N ARG A 194 -0.45 -19.64 3.30
CA ARG A 194 -1.89 -19.60 2.97
C ARG A 194 -2.80 -19.35 4.16
N LEU A 195 -2.43 -19.86 5.35
CA LEU A 195 -3.23 -19.69 6.56
C LEU A 195 -3.20 -18.23 7.02
N VAL A 196 -2.00 -17.63 7.08
CA VAL A 196 -1.85 -16.21 7.42
C VAL A 196 -2.59 -15.34 6.41
N TRP A 197 -2.44 -15.66 5.11
CA TRP A 197 -3.20 -14.97 4.08
C TRP A 197 -4.71 -15.03 4.34
N ALA A 198 -5.26 -16.21 4.59
CA ALA A 198 -6.70 -16.38 4.80
C ALA A 198 -7.21 -15.63 6.03
N ILE A 199 -6.46 -15.64 7.13
CA ILE A 199 -6.81 -14.93 8.38
C ILE A 199 -6.88 -13.42 8.16
N VAL A 200 -6.01 -12.87 7.32
CA VAL A 200 -5.97 -11.41 7.08
C VAL A 200 -6.86 -11.02 5.90
N ALA A 201 -6.76 -11.72 4.77
CA ALA A 201 -7.44 -11.34 3.54
C ALA A 201 -8.95 -11.55 3.59
N VAL A 202 -9.41 -12.69 4.11
CA VAL A 202 -10.84 -13.02 4.09
C VAL A 202 -11.67 -12.01 4.86
N PRO A 203 -11.38 -11.68 6.14
CA PRO A 203 -12.17 -10.69 6.86
C PRO A 203 -12.05 -9.29 6.25
N THR A 204 -10.86 -8.90 5.79
CA THR A 204 -10.66 -7.59 5.17
C THR A 204 -11.50 -7.44 3.89
N ILE A 205 -11.49 -8.44 3.02
CA ILE A 205 -12.27 -8.44 1.77
C ILE A 205 -13.78 -8.45 2.06
N LEU A 206 -14.23 -9.26 3.03
CA LEU A 206 -15.63 -9.32 3.42
C LEU A 206 -16.17 -7.98 3.94
N VAL A 207 -15.35 -7.22 4.66
CA VAL A 207 -15.73 -5.88 5.13
C VAL A 207 -15.62 -4.83 4.02
N ALA A 208 -14.60 -4.93 3.17
CA ALA A 208 -14.38 -3.95 2.12
C ALA A 208 -15.40 -4.05 0.97
N LEU A 209 -15.87 -5.25 0.65
CA LEU A 209 -16.73 -5.47 -0.51
C LEU A 209 -18.07 -4.74 -0.40
N PRO A 210 -18.84 -4.80 0.71
CA PRO A 210 -20.07 -4.00 0.87
C PRO A 210 -19.84 -2.50 0.79
N VAL A 211 -18.73 -2.01 1.39
CA VAL A 211 -18.35 -0.60 1.35
C VAL A 211 -18.04 -0.15 -0.08
N TYR A 212 -17.29 -0.98 -0.82
CA TYR A 212 -16.96 -0.70 -2.23
C TYR A 212 -18.19 -0.69 -3.13
N LEU A 213 -19.17 -1.57 -2.87
CA LEU A 213 -20.43 -1.66 -3.62
C LEU A 213 -21.47 -0.60 -3.20
N GLY A 214 -21.16 0.27 -2.23
CA GLY A 214 -22.09 1.28 -1.73
C GLY A 214 -23.31 0.70 -1.01
N MET A 215 -23.15 -0.49 -0.41
CA MET A 215 -24.23 -1.17 0.32
C MET A 215 -24.32 -0.71 1.78
N ILE A 216 -23.25 -0.13 2.30
CA ILE A 216 -23.10 0.45 3.66
C ILE A 216 -22.16 1.64 3.60
#